data_9bc0992f0be6b896e6904af7be8dd75e
#
_entry.id   9bc0992f0be6b896e6904af7be8dd75e
#
_cell.length_a   1.000
_cell.length_b   1.000
_cell.length_c   1.000
_cell.angle_alpha   90.00
_cell.angle_beta   90.00
_cell.angle_gamma   90.00
#
_symmetry.space_group_name_H-M   'P 1'
#
loop_
_entity.id
_entity.type
_entity.pdbx_description
1 polymer ?
#
loop_
_entity_poly.entity_id
_entity_poly.type
_entity_poly.pdbx_seq_one_letter_code
_entity_poly.pdbx_strand_id
1 'polypeptide(L)'
;MKKTLIAFTMTLLATQVWADGMDHSKMDHGNMDHGHMNHDQMDHSTMDHGSMDHSKMDHSMMDMEGMSAVGMPAPGAKPDKVVHVILKDDMTISFKRDVEIKPNDVVQFVVMNTGKDDHEFVIGSPAEQVAHRKMMENPTGDHDHHNMGNVVYLKPGKAGQINWHFHGETEIEFACNIPGHAEDGMTKTITIK
;
A
#
# COMPACT_ATOMS: atom_id res chain seq x y z
N MET A 1 -11.58 -43.79 -43.96
CA MET A 1 -11.30 -42.71 -42.99
C MET A 1 -12.64 -42.04 -42.73
N LYS A 2 -13.26 -42.33 -41.58
CA LYS A 2 -14.56 -41.78 -41.18
C LYS A 2 -14.31 -40.61 -40.23
N LYS A 3 -14.69 -39.37 -40.65
CA LYS A 3 -14.62 -38.17 -39.83
C LYS A 3 -15.91 -38.08 -39.02
N THR A 4 -15.81 -38.23 -37.69
CA THR A 4 -16.92 -38.06 -36.77
C THR A 4 -16.97 -36.60 -36.36
N LEU A 5 -18.00 -35.84 -36.72
CA LEU A 5 -18.32 -34.53 -36.21
C LEU A 5 -19.02 -34.70 -34.84
N ILE A 6 -18.45 -34.15 -33.80
CA ILE A 6 -19.10 -34.03 -32.49
C ILE A 6 -19.67 -32.61 -32.42
N ALA A 7 -21.00 -32.49 -32.42
CA ALA A 7 -21.67 -31.23 -32.18
C ALA A 7 -21.82 -30.99 -30.69
N PHE A 8 -21.21 -29.91 -30.21
CA PHE A 8 -21.35 -29.46 -28.81
C PHE A 8 -22.56 -28.52 -28.70
N THR A 9 -23.64 -28.99 -28.10
CA THR A 9 -24.81 -28.16 -27.80
C THR A 9 -24.52 -27.40 -26.47
N MET A 10 -24.42 -26.11 -26.58
CA MET A 10 -24.24 -25.18 -25.45
C MET A 10 -25.62 -24.84 -24.87
N THR A 11 -25.94 -25.39 -23.70
CA THR A 11 -27.17 -25.05 -22.97
C THR A 11 -26.92 -23.77 -22.16
N LEU A 12 -27.55 -22.68 -22.51
CA LEU A 12 -27.57 -21.43 -21.73
C LEU A 12 -28.53 -21.59 -20.54
N LEU A 13 -28.03 -21.67 -19.36
CA LEU A 13 -28.78 -21.53 -18.09
C LEU A 13 -28.86 -20.04 -17.73
N ALA A 14 -30.03 -19.46 -17.92
CA ALA A 14 -30.35 -18.12 -17.45
C ALA A 14 -30.66 -18.20 -15.93
N THR A 15 -29.78 -17.70 -15.07
CA THR A 15 -30.06 -17.50 -13.64
C THR A 15 -30.79 -16.16 -13.47
N GLN A 16 -32.02 -16.21 -13.02
CA GLN A 16 -32.77 -15.03 -12.60
C GLN A 16 -32.26 -14.57 -11.24
N VAL A 17 -31.67 -13.40 -11.18
CA VAL A 17 -31.30 -12.71 -9.93
C VAL A 17 -32.57 -11.99 -9.43
N TRP A 18 -33.09 -12.41 -8.29
CA TRP A 18 -34.12 -11.69 -7.55
C TRP A 18 -33.45 -10.53 -6.83
N ALA A 19 -33.80 -9.30 -7.23
CA ALA A 19 -33.45 -8.10 -6.50
C ALA A 19 -34.44 -7.98 -5.32
N ASP A 20 -33.97 -8.30 -4.12
CA ASP A 20 -34.69 -8.07 -2.89
C ASP A 20 -34.56 -6.58 -2.52
N GLY A 21 -35.68 -5.85 -2.67
CA GLY A 21 -35.74 -4.43 -2.36
C GLY A 21 -35.69 -4.21 -0.85
N MET A 22 -34.60 -3.61 -0.35
CA MET A 22 -34.55 -3.10 1.01
C MET A 22 -35.47 -1.89 1.16
N ASP A 23 -36.57 -2.09 1.88
CA ASP A 23 -37.51 -1.05 2.31
C ASP A 23 -36.88 -0.17 3.41
N HIS A 24 -36.50 1.06 3.05
CA HIS A 24 -35.89 2.05 3.94
C HIS A 24 -36.92 2.87 4.74
N SER A 25 -38.18 2.44 4.84
CA SER A 25 -39.28 3.24 5.44
C SER A 25 -39.39 3.15 6.97
N LYS A 26 -38.42 2.54 7.67
CA LYS A 26 -38.41 2.40 9.14
C LYS A 26 -37.14 2.85 9.82
N MET A 27 -36.53 3.95 9.41
CA MET A 27 -35.62 4.68 10.28
C MET A 27 -36.39 5.79 10.99
N ASP A 28 -36.77 5.50 12.23
CA ASP A 28 -37.36 6.46 13.16
C ASP A 28 -36.27 7.44 13.58
N HIS A 29 -36.33 8.67 13.06
CA HIS A 29 -35.50 9.78 13.48
C HIS A 29 -36.04 10.35 14.80
N GLY A 30 -35.91 9.55 15.88
CA GLY A 30 -36.18 10.01 17.24
C GLY A 30 -35.36 11.22 17.59
N ASN A 31 -36.04 12.33 17.67
CA ASN A 31 -35.84 13.59 18.40
C ASN A 31 -34.48 13.72 19.11
N MET A 32 -33.45 14.23 18.39
CA MET A 32 -32.29 14.83 19.06
C MET A 32 -32.65 16.27 19.46
N ASP A 33 -32.94 16.42 20.76
CA ASP A 33 -33.11 17.72 21.41
C ASP A 33 -31.78 18.49 21.35
N HIS A 34 -31.69 19.48 20.44
CA HIS A 34 -30.61 20.45 20.40
C HIS A 34 -30.79 21.45 21.54
N GLY A 35 -30.44 21.02 22.77
CA GLY A 35 -30.33 21.91 23.90
C GLY A 35 -29.47 23.13 23.53
N HIS A 36 -30.07 24.30 23.61
CA HIS A 36 -29.44 25.60 23.44
C HIS A 36 -28.16 25.69 24.28
N MET A 37 -27.00 25.59 23.65
CA MET A 37 -25.77 26.04 24.24
C MET A 37 -25.73 27.56 24.14
N ASN A 38 -25.84 28.21 25.30
CA ASN A 38 -25.78 29.64 25.44
C ASN A 38 -24.33 30.13 25.24
N HIS A 39 -24.04 30.75 24.09
CA HIS A 39 -22.72 31.23 23.67
C HIS A 39 -22.27 32.57 24.34
N ASP A 40 -23.00 33.10 25.28
CA ASP A 40 -22.82 34.50 25.78
C ASP A 40 -21.87 34.65 26.98
N GLN A 41 -21.06 33.65 27.35
CA GLN A 41 -20.08 33.81 28.45
C GLN A 41 -18.78 33.05 28.23
N MET A 42 -18.15 33.14 27.04
CA MET A 42 -16.72 32.88 26.91
C MET A 42 -15.97 34.20 26.76
N ASP A 43 -15.39 34.67 27.88
CA ASP A 43 -14.47 35.78 27.91
C ASP A 43 -13.15 35.39 27.21
N HIS A 44 -12.95 35.91 25.99
CA HIS A 44 -11.76 35.63 25.16
C HIS A 44 -10.54 36.54 25.55
N SER A 45 -10.61 37.26 26.70
CA SER A 45 -9.60 38.25 27.06
C SER A 45 -8.33 37.70 27.72
N THR A 46 -8.21 36.37 27.97
CA THR A 46 -7.06 35.81 28.68
C THR A 46 -6.40 34.62 27.98
N MET A 47 -6.57 34.46 26.67
CA MET A 47 -5.67 33.56 25.93
C MET A 47 -4.43 34.37 25.52
N ASP A 48 -3.40 34.27 26.34
CA ASP A 48 -2.04 34.69 26.00
C ASP A 48 -1.56 33.83 24.84
N HIS A 49 -1.52 34.42 23.62
CA HIS A 49 -0.87 33.82 22.46
C HIS A 49 0.66 33.88 22.64
N GLY A 50 1.15 33.42 23.80
CA GLY A 50 2.57 33.21 24.05
C GLY A 50 3.15 32.35 22.94
N SER A 51 4.01 32.99 22.16
CA SER A 51 4.86 32.51 21.11
C SER A 51 5.09 30.97 21.20
N MET A 52 4.27 30.17 20.50
CA MET A 52 4.63 28.79 20.24
C MET A 52 5.77 28.81 19.23
N ASP A 53 6.96 28.51 19.72
CA ASP A 53 8.14 28.31 18.90
C ASP A 53 7.95 27.04 18.06
N HIS A 54 7.49 27.20 16.84
CA HIS A 54 7.29 26.11 15.87
C HIS A 54 8.60 25.45 15.44
N SER A 55 9.78 25.96 15.89
CA SER A 55 11.08 25.39 15.54
C SER A 55 11.41 24.10 16.29
N LYS A 56 10.58 23.69 17.26
CA LYS A 56 10.76 22.45 18.06
C LYS A 56 9.61 21.45 17.93
N MET A 57 8.78 21.56 16.90
CA MET A 57 7.94 20.43 16.55
C MET A 57 8.85 19.41 15.84
N ASP A 58 9.28 18.43 16.61
CA ASP A 58 9.88 17.21 16.10
C ASP A 58 8.83 16.51 15.24
N HIS A 59 8.95 16.64 13.91
CA HIS A 59 8.07 16.00 12.94
C HIS A 59 8.21 14.47 12.94
N SER A 60 9.02 13.89 13.86
CA SER A 60 9.21 12.45 14.02
C SER A 60 8.01 11.73 14.64
N MET A 61 6.96 12.44 15.06
CA MET A 61 5.81 11.88 15.79
C MET A 61 4.50 11.83 14.99
N MET A 62 4.51 12.13 13.69
CA MET A 62 3.38 11.74 12.83
C MET A 62 3.79 10.46 12.12
N ASP A 63 3.75 9.36 12.87
CA ASP A 63 3.80 8.00 12.35
C ASP A 63 2.50 7.74 11.58
N MET A 64 2.39 8.36 10.38
CA MET A 64 1.31 8.03 9.46
C MET A 64 1.70 6.68 8.86
N GLU A 65 1.01 5.64 9.31
CA GLU A 65 1.21 4.25 8.91
C GLU A 65 1.39 4.15 7.39
N GLY A 66 2.58 3.69 6.97
CA GLY A 66 2.95 3.53 5.58
C GLY A 66 3.58 4.75 4.90
N MET A 67 3.81 5.88 5.57
CA MET A 67 4.61 6.98 5.00
C MET A 67 6.09 6.61 4.97
N SER A 68 6.76 6.99 3.89
CA SER A 68 8.19 6.78 3.63
C SER A 68 8.82 8.07 3.13
N ALA A 69 10.15 8.20 3.27
CA ALA A 69 10.90 9.32 2.71
C ALA A 69 10.72 9.45 1.18
N VAL A 70 10.31 8.38 0.51
CA VAL A 70 10.12 8.31 -0.95
C VAL A 70 8.65 8.34 -1.39
N GLY A 71 7.70 8.55 -0.46
CA GLY A 71 6.29 8.64 -0.81
C GLY A 71 5.35 7.98 0.19
N MET A 72 4.15 7.61 -0.30
CA MET A 72 3.09 7.03 0.51
C MET A 72 2.21 6.06 -0.27
N PRO A 73 1.51 5.12 0.42
CA PRO A 73 0.46 4.32 -0.20
C PRO A 73 -0.64 5.19 -0.80
N ALA A 74 -1.12 4.81 -1.98
CA ALA A 74 -2.20 5.51 -2.68
C ALA A 74 -3.35 4.55 -3.06
N PRO A 75 -4.01 3.90 -2.08
CA PRO A 75 -5.06 2.95 -2.35
C PRO A 75 -6.24 3.61 -3.06
N GLY A 76 -6.74 2.99 -4.13
CA GLY A 76 -7.85 3.52 -4.91
C GLY A 76 -7.51 4.67 -5.85
N ALA A 77 -6.29 5.23 -5.80
CA ALA A 77 -5.87 6.25 -6.76
C ALA A 77 -5.71 5.63 -8.17
N LYS A 78 -6.07 6.42 -9.19
CA LYS A 78 -5.81 6.03 -10.58
C LYS A 78 -4.31 6.08 -10.84
N PRO A 79 -3.67 4.98 -11.26
CA PRO A 79 -2.25 4.99 -11.53
C PRO A 79 -1.92 5.71 -12.84
N ASP A 80 -0.81 6.45 -12.85
CA ASP A 80 -0.21 7.02 -14.06
C ASP A 80 0.53 5.93 -14.84
N LYS A 81 1.09 4.95 -14.12
CA LYS A 81 1.88 3.85 -14.68
C LYS A 81 1.59 2.54 -13.96
N VAL A 82 1.76 1.43 -14.70
CA VAL A 82 1.69 0.07 -14.14
C VAL A 82 3.02 -0.62 -14.40
N VAL A 83 3.65 -1.08 -13.32
CA VAL A 83 4.93 -1.80 -13.33
C VAL A 83 4.69 -3.24 -12.90
N HIS A 84 5.07 -4.19 -13.76
CA HIS A 84 5.04 -5.61 -13.41
C HIS A 84 6.39 -6.03 -12.84
N VAL A 85 6.38 -6.53 -11.62
CA VAL A 85 7.55 -6.96 -10.85
C VAL A 85 7.55 -8.47 -10.73
N ILE A 86 8.70 -9.08 -10.95
CA ILE A 86 8.91 -10.53 -10.76
C ILE A 86 9.96 -10.71 -9.66
N LEU A 87 9.60 -11.51 -8.66
CA LEU A 87 10.48 -11.96 -7.58
C LEU A 87 10.86 -13.42 -7.83
N LYS A 88 12.15 -13.75 -7.59
CA LYS A 88 12.70 -15.09 -7.85
C LYS A 88 13.68 -15.52 -6.76
N ASP A 89 13.84 -16.83 -6.60
CA ASP A 89 14.75 -17.45 -5.63
C ASP A 89 16.26 -17.27 -5.97
N ASP A 90 16.57 -16.71 -7.14
CA ASP A 90 17.92 -16.24 -7.48
C ASP A 90 18.23 -14.84 -6.92
N MET A 91 17.44 -14.39 -5.92
CA MET A 91 17.52 -13.09 -5.25
C MET A 91 17.37 -11.91 -6.21
N THR A 92 16.55 -12.10 -7.25
CA THR A 92 16.32 -11.06 -8.27
C THR A 92 14.96 -10.38 -8.11
N ILE A 93 14.97 -9.05 -8.06
CA ILE A 93 13.81 -8.18 -8.28
C ILE A 93 13.91 -7.63 -9.70
N SER A 94 13.03 -8.05 -10.60
CA SER A 94 13.07 -7.60 -11.99
C SER A 94 11.76 -6.93 -12.41
N PHE A 95 11.89 -5.83 -13.16
CA PHE A 95 10.77 -5.18 -13.82
C PHE A 95 10.64 -5.77 -15.23
N LYS A 96 9.43 -6.16 -15.60
CA LYS A 96 9.16 -6.78 -16.90
C LYS A 96 9.49 -5.85 -18.07
N ARG A 97 9.49 -4.54 -17.84
CA ARG A 97 9.85 -3.49 -18.79
C ARG A 97 10.56 -2.36 -18.04
N ASP A 98 11.45 -1.67 -18.73
CA ASP A 98 11.99 -0.42 -18.21
C ASP A 98 10.86 0.61 -18.12
N VAL A 99 10.73 1.23 -16.97
CA VAL A 99 9.72 2.24 -16.68
C VAL A 99 10.40 3.46 -16.08
N GLU A 100 10.23 4.59 -16.73
CA GLU A 100 10.62 5.87 -16.17
C GLU A 100 9.55 6.33 -15.18
N ILE A 101 9.93 6.47 -13.92
CA ILE A 101 9.08 7.01 -12.86
C ILE A 101 9.50 8.44 -12.59
N LYS A 102 8.55 9.34 -12.42
CA LYS A 102 8.76 10.77 -12.15
C LYS A 102 8.25 11.15 -10.78
N PRO A 103 8.77 12.26 -10.21
CA PRO A 103 8.16 12.83 -8.99
C PRO A 103 6.66 13.09 -9.20
N ASN A 104 5.88 12.77 -8.18
CA ASN A 104 4.41 12.82 -8.12
C ASN A 104 3.65 11.79 -8.98
N ASP A 105 4.34 10.85 -9.66
CA ASP A 105 3.63 9.73 -10.28
C ASP A 105 2.96 8.86 -9.22
N VAL A 106 1.75 8.42 -9.52
CA VAL A 106 1.11 7.28 -8.85
C VAL A 106 1.40 6.02 -9.66
N VAL A 107 2.13 5.08 -9.08
CA VAL A 107 2.54 3.85 -9.77
C VAL A 107 1.87 2.65 -9.13
N GLN A 108 1.19 1.84 -9.95
CA GLN A 108 0.72 0.53 -9.53
C GLN A 108 1.80 -0.51 -9.79
N PHE A 109 2.32 -1.12 -8.74
CA PHE A 109 3.18 -2.29 -8.84
C PHE A 109 2.32 -3.55 -8.77
N VAL A 110 2.38 -4.37 -9.80
CA VAL A 110 1.79 -5.71 -9.83
C VAL A 110 2.94 -6.70 -9.65
N VAL A 111 3.03 -7.27 -8.45
CA VAL A 111 4.16 -8.09 -8.02
C VAL A 111 3.77 -9.55 -8.07
N MET A 112 4.63 -10.39 -8.64
CA MET A 112 4.45 -11.84 -8.71
C MET A 112 5.70 -12.53 -8.15
N ASN A 113 5.50 -13.41 -7.18
CA ASN A 113 6.51 -14.36 -6.73
C ASN A 113 6.47 -15.60 -7.63
N THR A 114 7.51 -15.80 -8.43
CA THR A 114 7.66 -16.98 -9.33
C THR A 114 8.59 -18.04 -8.76
N GLY A 115 9.12 -17.79 -7.55
CA GLY A 115 9.97 -18.69 -6.81
C GLY A 115 9.20 -19.76 -6.03
N LYS A 116 9.95 -20.48 -5.19
CA LYS A 116 9.47 -21.52 -4.27
C LYS A 116 9.54 -21.08 -2.82
N ASP A 117 10.29 -20.00 -2.56
CA ASP A 117 10.45 -19.40 -1.25
C ASP A 117 9.49 -18.22 -1.10
N ASP A 118 9.24 -17.81 0.14
CA ASP A 118 8.48 -16.59 0.44
C ASP A 118 9.34 -15.37 0.09
N HIS A 119 8.73 -14.36 -0.51
CA HIS A 119 9.39 -13.09 -0.84
C HIS A 119 8.52 -11.90 -0.46
N GLU A 120 9.16 -10.77 -0.25
CA GLU A 120 8.46 -9.49 -0.12
C GLU A 120 9.00 -8.46 -1.10
N PHE A 121 8.15 -7.49 -1.42
CA PHE A 121 8.51 -6.32 -2.20
C PHE A 121 8.23 -5.09 -1.35
N VAL A 122 9.29 -4.46 -0.87
CA VAL A 122 9.24 -3.29 0.00
C VAL A 122 9.70 -2.06 -0.78
N ILE A 123 8.96 -0.96 -0.65
CA ILE A 123 9.30 0.33 -1.25
C ILE A 123 9.83 1.24 -0.14
N GLY A 124 11.01 1.83 -0.34
CA GLY A 124 11.60 2.77 0.63
C GLY A 124 12.83 3.47 0.09
N SER A 125 13.42 4.36 0.89
CA SER A 125 14.75 4.87 0.66
C SER A 125 15.80 3.82 1.10
N PRO A 126 17.05 3.90 0.62
CA PRO A 126 18.11 3.00 1.08
C PRO A 126 18.29 2.97 2.60
N ALA A 127 18.09 4.11 3.27
CA ALA A 127 18.20 4.21 4.72
C ALA A 127 17.06 3.46 5.44
N GLU A 128 15.83 3.58 4.94
CA GLU A 128 14.66 2.87 5.46
C GLU A 128 14.79 1.37 5.27
N GLN A 129 15.31 0.92 4.12
CA GLN A 129 15.54 -0.50 3.88
C GLN A 129 16.54 -1.09 4.87
N VAL A 130 17.62 -0.37 5.19
CA VAL A 130 18.60 -0.79 6.22
C VAL A 130 17.94 -0.87 7.60
N ALA A 131 17.08 0.08 7.95
CA ALA A 131 16.35 0.07 9.22
C ALA A 131 15.36 -1.11 9.29
N HIS A 132 14.64 -1.37 8.22
CA HIS A 132 13.68 -2.48 8.12
C HIS A 132 14.40 -3.84 8.27
N ARG A 133 15.53 -4.06 7.57
CA ARG A 133 16.33 -5.29 7.71
C ARG A 133 16.73 -5.55 9.17
N LYS A 134 17.23 -4.54 9.88
CA LYS A 134 17.59 -4.66 11.31
C LYS A 134 16.39 -5.03 12.18
N MET A 135 15.21 -4.55 11.85
CA MET A 135 13.98 -4.89 12.56
C MET A 135 13.59 -6.35 12.31
N MET A 136 13.74 -6.83 11.07
CA MET A 136 13.45 -8.22 10.69
C MET A 136 14.43 -9.24 11.30
N GLU A 137 15.68 -8.85 11.59
CA GLU A 137 16.67 -9.71 12.27
C GLU A 137 16.30 -10.01 13.73
N ASN A 138 15.59 -9.09 14.39
CA ASN A 138 15.23 -9.20 15.80
C ASN A 138 13.72 -8.91 15.97
N PRO A 139 12.85 -9.80 15.58
CA PRO A 139 11.41 -9.58 15.70
C PRO A 139 10.99 -9.63 17.17
N THR A 140 11.15 -8.51 17.89
CA THR A 140 10.67 -8.33 19.27
C THR A 140 9.27 -7.74 19.23
N GLY A 141 8.25 -8.59 19.21
CA GLY A 141 6.85 -8.17 19.30
C GLY A 141 5.95 -8.81 18.26
N ASP A 142 4.67 -8.76 18.55
CA ASP A 142 3.56 -9.25 17.71
C ASP A 142 3.23 -8.23 16.58
N HIS A 143 4.27 -7.61 16.00
CA HIS A 143 4.12 -6.68 14.89
C HIS A 143 4.07 -7.48 13.60
N ASP A 144 2.93 -7.43 12.92
CA ASP A 144 2.77 -7.95 11.56
C ASP A 144 3.54 -7.05 10.59
N HIS A 145 4.85 -7.27 10.50
CA HIS A 145 5.75 -6.51 9.62
C HIS A 145 5.36 -6.62 8.13
N HIS A 146 4.46 -7.55 7.80
CA HIS A 146 3.98 -7.75 6.44
C HIS A 146 2.80 -6.86 6.08
N ASN A 147 2.22 -6.14 7.04
CA ASN A 147 1.06 -5.27 6.83
C ASN A 147 1.41 -3.78 6.87
N MET A 148 2.68 -3.44 6.71
CA MET A 148 3.10 -2.05 6.52
C MET A 148 2.65 -1.59 5.14
N GLY A 149 2.14 -0.37 5.04
CA GLY A 149 1.53 0.15 3.80
C GLY A 149 2.45 0.20 2.58
N ASN A 150 3.77 -0.02 2.75
CA ASN A 150 4.79 -0.05 1.71
C ASN A 150 5.30 -1.47 1.39
N VAL A 151 4.66 -2.53 1.91
CA VAL A 151 5.10 -3.93 1.78
C VAL A 151 4.07 -4.76 1.02
N VAL A 152 4.53 -5.63 0.14
CA VAL A 152 3.74 -6.71 -0.49
C VAL A 152 4.44 -8.04 -0.19
N TYR A 153 3.96 -8.78 0.80
CA TYR A 153 4.46 -10.12 1.13
C TYR A 153 3.76 -11.20 0.29
N LEU A 154 4.53 -12.09 -0.31
CA LEU A 154 4.02 -13.09 -1.25
C LEU A 154 4.59 -14.48 -1.00
N LYS A 155 3.70 -15.42 -0.76
CA LYS A 155 4.02 -16.86 -0.80
C LYS A 155 4.33 -17.34 -2.23
N PRO A 156 4.98 -18.50 -2.40
CA PRO A 156 5.26 -19.10 -3.69
C PRO A 156 4.07 -19.11 -4.65
N GLY A 157 4.29 -18.63 -5.87
CA GLY A 157 3.29 -18.60 -6.93
C GLY A 157 2.15 -17.62 -6.72
N LYS A 158 2.24 -16.74 -5.72
CA LYS A 158 1.22 -15.70 -5.44
C LYS A 158 1.58 -14.39 -6.11
N ALA A 159 0.55 -13.57 -6.31
CA ALA A 159 0.67 -12.21 -6.80
C ALA A 159 -0.07 -11.24 -5.85
N GLY A 160 0.41 -10.02 -5.81
CA GLY A 160 -0.18 -8.91 -5.07
C GLY A 160 0.02 -7.61 -5.81
N GLN A 161 -0.51 -6.54 -5.26
CA GLN A 161 -0.35 -5.22 -5.85
C GLN A 161 -0.31 -4.13 -4.79
N ILE A 162 0.37 -3.03 -5.12
CA ILE A 162 0.41 -1.81 -4.33
C ILE A 162 0.37 -0.60 -5.26
N ASN A 163 -0.43 0.39 -4.89
CA ASN A 163 -0.39 1.71 -5.52
C ASN A 163 0.44 2.62 -4.62
N TRP A 164 1.46 3.24 -5.18
CA TRP A 164 2.40 4.10 -4.48
C TRP A 164 2.50 5.46 -5.15
N HIS A 165 2.33 6.53 -4.37
CA HIS A 165 2.53 7.91 -4.81
C HIS A 165 3.95 8.34 -4.44
N PHE A 166 4.80 8.56 -5.45
CA PHE A 166 6.18 8.96 -5.27
C PHE A 166 6.31 10.47 -5.00
N HIS A 167 6.90 10.83 -3.88
CA HIS A 167 7.28 12.20 -3.54
C HIS A 167 8.42 12.17 -2.50
N GLY A 168 9.08 13.32 -2.26
CA GLY A 168 10.18 13.41 -1.31
C GLY A 168 11.52 13.02 -1.93
N GLU A 169 12.21 12.04 -1.36
CA GLU A 169 13.52 11.60 -1.85
C GLU A 169 13.40 10.91 -3.20
N THR A 170 14.44 11.07 -4.02
CA THR A 170 14.45 10.57 -5.40
C THR A 170 15.21 9.27 -5.57
N GLU A 171 15.99 8.84 -4.60
CA GLU A 171 16.65 7.55 -4.59
C GLU A 171 15.77 6.51 -3.93
N ILE A 172 15.27 5.57 -4.72
CA ILE A 172 14.32 4.56 -4.30
C ILE A 172 15.03 3.20 -4.28
N GLU A 173 14.90 2.46 -3.19
CA GLU A 173 15.29 1.06 -3.12
C GLU A 173 14.05 0.18 -2.97
N PHE A 174 13.91 -0.79 -3.86
CA PHE A 174 13.01 -1.93 -3.69
C PHE A 174 13.82 -3.09 -3.13
N ALA A 175 13.32 -3.75 -2.09
CA ALA A 175 14.05 -4.84 -1.43
C ALA A 175 13.13 -5.97 -0.99
N CYS A 176 13.71 -7.14 -0.79
CA CYS A 176 13.17 -8.20 0.04
C CYS A 176 13.98 -8.22 1.34
N ASN A 177 13.38 -7.83 2.47
CA ASN A 177 14.06 -7.71 3.74
C ASN A 177 13.89 -8.97 4.63
N ILE A 178 13.39 -10.08 4.08
CA ILE A 178 13.47 -11.39 4.70
C ILE A 178 14.94 -11.69 4.99
N PRO A 179 15.31 -12.12 6.21
CA PRO A 179 16.71 -12.31 6.60
C PRO A 179 17.52 -13.11 5.58
N GLY A 180 18.64 -12.56 5.13
CA GLY A 180 19.52 -13.14 4.12
C GLY A 180 19.24 -12.73 2.67
N HIS A 181 18.01 -12.35 2.33
CA HIS A 181 17.64 -12.12 0.92
C HIS A 181 18.26 -10.84 0.35
N ALA A 182 18.23 -9.74 1.10
CA ALA A 182 18.86 -8.49 0.66
C ALA A 182 20.39 -8.60 0.61
N GLU A 183 20.99 -9.31 1.57
CA GLU A 183 22.43 -9.59 1.66
C GLU A 183 22.90 -10.42 0.45
N ASP A 184 22.06 -11.33 -0.02
CA ASP A 184 22.28 -12.14 -1.21
C ASP A 184 21.93 -11.40 -2.51
N GLY A 185 21.56 -10.09 -2.42
CA GLY A 185 21.39 -9.20 -3.57
C GLY A 185 19.94 -8.93 -3.98
N MET A 186 18.92 -9.35 -3.20
CA MET A 186 17.53 -9.11 -3.55
C MET A 186 17.12 -7.66 -3.30
N THR A 187 17.80 -6.77 -4.00
CA THR A 187 17.55 -5.32 -3.99
C THR A 187 17.53 -4.76 -5.41
N LYS A 188 16.86 -3.63 -5.59
CA LYS A 188 16.84 -2.88 -6.85
C LYS A 188 16.71 -1.40 -6.58
N THR A 189 17.74 -0.63 -6.92
CA THR A 189 17.72 0.84 -6.77
C THR A 189 17.36 1.51 -8.10
N ILE A 190 16.57 2.57 -8.02
CA ILE A 190 16.29 3.49 -9.13
C ILE A 190 16.42 4.93 -8.63
N THR A 191 16.66 5.85 -9.56
CA THR A 191 16.57 7.29 -9.28
C THR A 191 15.45 7.88 -10.12
N ILE A 192 14.47 8.49 -9.48
CA ILE A 192 13.38 9.20 -10.18
C ILE A 192 13.84 10.61 -10.57
N LYS A 193 13.39 11.10 -11.74
CA LYS A 193 13.87 12.37 -12.34
C LYS A 193 12.71 13.20 -12.86
#